data_c26628bb025b56168b359d13c573f333
#
_entry.id   c26628bb025b56168b359d13c573f333
#
_cell.length_a   1.000
_cell.length_b   1.000
_cell.length_c   1.000
_cell.angle_alpha   90.00
_cell.angle_beta   90.00
_cell.angle_gamma   90.00
#
_symmetry.space_group_name_H-M   'P 1'
#
loop_
_entity.id
_entity.type
_entity.pdbx_description
1 polymer ?
#
loop_
_entity_poly.entity_id
_entity_poly.type
_entity_poly.pdbx_seq_one_letter_code
_entity_poly.pdbx_strand_id
1 'polypeptide(L)'
;MSKEQLEAQHLYIWILHGVISLMFVAAIPMTYFAHMYKSPTSIYWQRTKPRGLVEKIDNIEEQESFGISKFGQFNWHDRLNFDACVECGRCTSVCPVNRAGGPLDPREIILSLKKRMMEGYTKTEEVLVPDVVSKESLLACTTCGACVEQCPSRIEIVTTIQQMRCSLALEEGQFAEGVAKTLQNI
;
A
#
# COMPACT_ATOMS: atom_id res chain seq x y z
N MET A 1 54.98 -15.78 -16.26
CA MET A 1 53.71 -16.40 -15.92
C MET A 1 53.47 -17.50 -16.94
N SER A 2 53.34 -18.75 -16.52
CA SER A 2 53.08 -19.84 -17.45
C SER A 2 51.63 -19.75 -18.00
N LYS A 3 51.39 -20.34 -19.19
CA LYS A 3 50.08 -20.35 -19.81
C LYS A 3 49.02 -20.99 -18.89
N GLU A 4 49.39 -22.06 -18.19
CA GLU A 4 48.52 -22.76 -17.23
C GLU A 4 48.14 -21.88 -16.02
N GLN A 5 49.04 -21.05 -15.52
CA GLN A 5 48.73 -20.10 -14.44
C GLN A 5 47.73 -19.02 -14.90
N LEU A 6 47.86 -18.56 -16.14
CA LEU A 6 46.93 -17.58 -16.72
C LEU A 6 45.52 -18.15 -16.89
N GLU A 7 45.42 -19.39 -17.38
CA GLU A 7 44.14 -20.09 -17.53
C GLU A 7 43.47 -20.34 -16.18
N ALA A 8 44.22 -20.75 -15.17
CA ALA A 8 43.71 -20.95 -13.81
C ALA A 8 43.21 -19.63 -13.16
N GLN A 9 43.97 -18.54 -13.34
CA GLN A 9 43.54 -17.22 -12.85
C GLN A 9 42.29 -16.73 -13.57
N HIS A 10 42.19 -16.91 -14.87
CA HIS A 10 41.01 -16.55 -15.65
C HIS A 10 39.77 -17.33 -15.19
N LEU A 11 39.89 -18.63 -15.00
CA LEU A 11 38.82 -19.47 -14.51
C LEU A 11 38.36 -19.03 -13.11
N TYR A 12 39.30 -18.74 -12.21
CA TYR A 12 38.97 -18.26 -10.86
C TYR A 12 38.22 -16.94 -10.88
N ILE A 13 38.70 -15.96 -11.67
CA ILE A 13 38.01 -14.65 -11.80
C ILE A 13 36.64 -14.82 -12.42
N TRP A 14 36.48 -15.70 -13.42
CA TRP A 14 35.21 -15.96 -14.06
C TRP A 14 34.18 -16.57 -13.08
N ILE A 15 34.61 -17.57 -12.29
CA ILE A 15 33.77 -18.19 -11.27
C ILE A 15 33.38 -17.16 -10.19
N LEU A 16 34.35 -16.40 -9.70
CA LEU A 16 34.13 -15.37 -8.68
C LEU A 16 33.13 -14.32 -9.18
N HIS A 17 33.28 -13.83 -10.39
CA HIS A 17 32.34 -12.91 -11.02
C HIS A 17 30.94 -13.51 -11.12
N GLY A 18 30.81 -14.77 -11.57
CA GLY A 18 29.56 -15.46 -11.65
C GLY A 18 28.85 -15.60 -10.29
N VAL A 19 29.58 -15.97 -9.26
CA VAL A 19 29.05 -16.09 -7.88
C VAL A 19 28.56 -14.74 -7.36
N ILE A 20 29.36 -13.68 -7.51
CA ILE A 20 28.99 -12.32 -7.08
C ILE A 20 27.74 -11.84 -7.83
N SER A 21 27.67 -12.08 -9.15
CA SER A 21 26.51 -11.70 -9.97
C SER A 21 25.23 -12.44 -9.55
N LEU A 22 25.33 -13.74 -9.28
CA LEU A 22 24.20 -14.53 -8.78
C LEU A 22 23.75 -14.07 -7.38
N MET A 23 24.68 -13.79 -6.47
CA MET A 23 24.35 -13.25 -5.15
C MET A 23 23.66 -11.88 -5.27
N PHE A 24 24.14 -11.01 -6.16
CA PHE A 24 23.51 -9.71 -6.41
C PHE A 24 22.05 -9.89 -6.90
N VAL A 25 21.83 -10.74 -7.90
CA VAL A 25 20.47 -11.02 -8.41
C VAL A 25 19.58 -11.59 -7.31
N ALA A 26 20.09 -12.53 -6.51
CA ALA A 26 19.34 -13.12 -5.40
C ALA A 26 19.00 -12.10 -4.28
N ALA A 27 19.81 -11.08 -4.11
CA ALA A 27 19.58 -10.02 -3.11
C ALA A 27 18.53 -8.98 -3.57
N ILE A 28 18.25 -8.84 -4.87
CA ILE A 28 17.34 -7.83 -5.40
C ILE A 28 15.95 -7.85 -4.70
N PRO A 29 15.27 -9.01 -4.54
CA PRO A 29 13.95 -9.03 -3.91
C PRO A 29 13.96 -8.61 -2.42
N MET A 30 15.11 -8.66 -1.76
CA MET A 30 15.27 -8.29 -0.35
C MET A 30 15.73 -6.85 -0.14
N THR A 31 16.05 -6.13 -1.23
CA THR A 31 16.58 -4.77 -1.18
C THR A 31 15.57 -3.76 -1.72
N TYR A 32 15.94 -2.47 -1.64
CA TYR A 32 15.16 -1.39 -2.24
C TYR A 32 14.87 -1.60 -3.73
N PHE A 33 15.73 -2.32 -4.47
CA PHE A 33 15.52 -2.64 -5.88
C PHE A 33 14.33 -3.57 -6.17
N ALA A 34 13.73 -4.16 -5.14
CA ALA A 34 12.53 -5.00 -5.29
C ALA A 34 11.38 -4.27 -6.00
N HIS A 35 11.28 -2.93 -5.88
CA HIS A 35 10.26 -2.14 -6.56
C HIS A 35 10.32 -2.24 -8.09
N MET A 36 11.49 -2.56 -8.69
CA MET A 36 11.64 -2.77 -10.12
C MET A 36 10.78 -3.93 -10.65
N TYR A 37 10.49 -4.91 -9.80
CA TYR A 37 9.61 -6.03 -10.12
C TYR A 37 8.19 -5.84 -9.56
N LYS A 38 8.08 -5.33 -8.33
CA LYS A 38 6.81 -5.17 -7.62
C LYS A 38 5.91 -4.14 -8.29
N SER A 39 6.44 -2.99 -8.72
CA SER A 39 5.62 -1.96 -9.38
C SER A 39 5.08 -2.40 -10.74
N PRO A 40 5.87 -2.95 -11.69
CA PRO A 40 5.32 -3.49 -12.93
C PRO A 40 4.31 -4.61 -12.70
N THR A 41 4.57 -5.49 -11.72
CA THR A 41 3.67 -6.58 -11.36
C THR A 41 2.34 -6.03 -10.82
N SER A 42 2.37 -5.05 -9.92
CA SER A 42 1.18 -4.37 -9.40
C SER A 42 0.38 -3.70 -10.52
N ILE A 43 1.05 -3.03 -11.46
CA ILE A 43 0.40 -2.39 -12.60
C ILE A 43 -0.24 -3.43 -13.54
N TYR A 44 0.44 -4.56 -13.78
CA TYR A 44 -0.08 -5.63 -14.65
C TYR A 44 -1.38 -6.25 -14.10
N TRP A 45 -1.46 -6.49 -12.79
CA TRP A 45 -2.65 -6.99 -12.12
C TRP A 45 -3.59 -5.90 -11.62
N GLN A 46 -3.38 -4.64 -12.05
CA GLN A 46 -4.27 -3.55 -11.68
C GLN A 46 -5.72 -3.87 -12.05
N ARG A 47 -6.65 -3.49 -11.20
CA ARG A 47 -8.08 -3.60 -11.48
C ARG A 47 -8.42 -2.78 -12.72
N THR A 48 -9.16 -3.38 -13.66
CA THR A 48 -9.60 -2.73 -14.91
C THR A 48 -10.80 -1.81 -14.71
N LYS A 49 -11.35 -1.75 -13.48
CA LYS A 49 -12.47 -0.87 -13.12
C LYS A 49 -12.05 0.61 -13.15
N PRO A 50 -12.97 1.53 -13.44
CA PRO A 50 -12.68 2.97 -13.37
C PRO A 50 -12.13 3.35 -11.99
N ARG A 51 -11.10 4.18 -11.96
CA ARG A 51 -10.46 4.62 -10.73
C ARG A 51 -11.43 5.44 -9.89
N GLY A 52 -11.40 5.24 -8.58
CA GLY A 52 -12.29 5.92 -7.65
C GLY A 52 -13.70 5.35 -7.58
N LEU A 53 -14.00 4.28 -8.32
CA LEU A 53 -15.25 3.56 -8.15
C LEU A 53 -15.21 2.81 -6.82
N VAL A 54 -16.09 3.19 -5.92
CA VAL A 54 -16.34 2.43 -4.69
C VAL A 54 -17.04 1.12 -5.07
N GLU A 55 -16.51 0.00 -4.60
CA GLU A 55 -17.15 -1.29 -4.84
C GLU A 55 -18.51 -1.31 -4.15
N LYS A 56 -19.52 -1.70 -4.92
CA LYS A 56 -20.86 -1.91 -4.37
C LYS A 56 -20.81 -3.07 -3.38
N ILE A 57 -21.38 -2.85 -2.20
CA ILE A 57 -21.58 -3.93 -1.23
C ILE A 57 -22.83 -4.69 -1.69
N ASP A 58 -22.63 -5.87 -2.25
CA ASP A 58 -23.73 -6.75 -2.61
C ASP A 58 -24.15 -7.55 -1.36
N ASN A 59 -25.46 -7.77 -1.21
CA ASN A 59 -26.06 -8.56 -0.13
C ASN A 59 -25.65 -8.07 1.29
N ILE A 60 -25.92 -6.81 1.59
CA ILE A 60 -25.59 -6.18 2.90
C ILE A 60 -26.14 -7.02 4.08
N GLU A 61 -27.29 -7.69 3.90
CA GLU A 61 -27.94 -8.47 4.95
C GLU A 61 -27.21 -9.80 5.28
N GLU A 62 -26.37 -10.29 4.37
CA GLU A 62 -25.67 -11.56 4.52
C GLU A 62 -24.18 -11.39 4.95
N GLN A 63 -23.68 -10.16 4.96
CA GLN A 63 -22.28 -9.88 5.29
C GLN A 63 -22.09 -9.68 6.80
N GLU A 64 -21.18 -10.43 7.39
CA GLU A 64 -20.81 -10.32 8.80
C GLU A 64 -19.86 -9.13 9.08
N SER A 65 -19.17 -8.59 8.06
CA SER A 65 -18.25 -7.45 8.20
C SER A 65 -18.28 -6.53 7.00
N PHE A 66 -18.14 -5.24 7.26
CA PHE A 66 -18.20 -4.18 6.24
C PHE A 66 -16.85 -3.45 6.16
N GLY A 67 -16.22 -3.53 5.00
CA GLY A 67 -14.93 -2.88 4.80
C GLY A 67 -13.76 -3.64 5.42
N ILE A 68 -12.74 -2.91 5.86
CA ILE A 68 -11.48 -3.47 6.41
C ILE A 68 -11.17 -2.80 7.74
N SER A 69 -11.26 -3.55 8.82
CA SER A 69 -10.86 -3.15 10.18
C SER A 69 -9.52 -3.73 10.60
N LYS A 70 -9.13 -4.90 10.05
CA LYS A 70 -7.92 -5.62 10.41
C LYS A 70 -7.01 -5.83 9.20
N PHE A 71 -5.70 -5.88 9.42
CA PHE A 71 -4.73 -6.08 8.34
C PHE A 71 -4.93 -7.40 7.58
N GLY A 72 -5.38 -8.44 8.27
CA GLY A 72 -5.67 -9.76 7.70
C GLY A 72 -6.72 -9.76 6.58
N GLN A 73 -7.63 -8.80 6.59
CA GLN A 73 -8.74 -8.68 5.62
C GLN A 73 -8.28 -8.11 4.26
N PHE A 74 -7.11 -7.46 4.19
CA PHE A 74 -6.55 -7.05 2.90
C PHE A 74 -6.22 -8.26 2.04
N ASN A 75 -6.64 -8.22 0.79
CA ASN A 75 -6.32 -9.25 -0.18
C ASN A 75 -4.85 -9.17 -0.64
N TRP A 76 -4.39 -10.18 -1.39
CA TRP A 76 -3.01 -10.22 -1.87
C TRP A 76 -2.64 -9.04 -2.80
N HIS A 77 -3.59 -8.54 -3.57
CA HIS A 77 -3.38 -7.42 -4.50
C HIS A 77 -3.21 -6.10 -3.73
N ASP A 78 -4.00 -5.87 -2.67
CA ASP A 78 -3.84 -4.69 -1.82
C ASP A 78 -2.46 -4.69 -1.14
N ARG A 79 -2.03 -5.86 -0.64
CA ARG A 79 -0.70 -6.02 -0.05
C ARG A 79 0.43 -5.80 -1.06
N LEU A 80 0.27 -6.26 -2.30
CA LEU A 80 1.21 -5.99 -3.38
C LEU A 80 1.27 -4.50 -3.70
N ASN A 81 0.15 -3.79 -3.68
CA ASN A 81 0.08 -2.34 -3.84
C ASN A 81 0.88 -1.60 -2.77
N PHE A 82 0.75 -1.98 -1.49
CA PHE A 82 1.53 -1.36 -0.41
C PHE A 82 3.02 -1.59 -0.59
N ASP A 83 3.41 -2.80 -0.98
CA ASP A 83 4.81 -3.16 -1.18
C ASP A 83 5.42 -2.52 -2.43
N ALA A 84 4.62 -2.25 -3.46
CA ALA A 84 5.04 -1.55 -4.67
C ALA A 84 5.30 -0.05 -4.46
N CYS A 85 4.99 0.52 -3.28
CA CYS A 85 5.22 1.92 -2.98
C CYS A 85 6.71 2.27 -2.99
N VAL A 86 7.10 3.20 -3.86
CA VAL A 86 8.47 3.71 -4.02
C VAL A 86 8.74 4.98 -3.18
N GLU A 87 7.83 5.35 -2.31
CA GLU A 87 7.98 6.45 -1.33
C GLU A 87 8.26 7.84 -1.94
N CYS A 88 7.93 8.04 -3.21
CA CYS A 88 8.30 9.23 -3.98
C CYS A 88 7.60 10.54 -3.53
N GLY A 89 6.54 10.48 -2.71
CA GLY A 89 5.84 11.64 -2.17
C GLY A 89 4.89 12.38 -3.14
N ARG A 90 4.74 11.93 -4.38
CA ARG A 90 3.86 12.61 -5.36
C ARG A 90 2.40 12.66 -4.91
N CYS A 91 1.90 11.60 -4.25
CA CYS A 91 0.54 11.56 -3.73
C CYS A 91 0.28 12.63 -2.65
N THR A 92 1.27 12.88 -1.78
CA THR A 92 1.23 13.94 -0.76
C THR A 92 1.22 15.33 -1.38
N SER A 93 2.10 15.58 -2.36
CA SER A 93 2.24 16.90 -3.00
C SER A 93 0.99 17.36 -3.77
N VAL A 94 0.16 16.44 -4.25
CA VAL A 94 -1.08 16.75 -4.99
C VAL A 94 -2.34 16.67 -4.14
N CYS A 95 -2.23 16.20 -2.90
CA CYS A 95 -3.38 16.05 -2.02
C CYS A 95 -3.92 17.42 -1.59
N PRO A 96 -5.19 17.77 -1.90
CA PRO A 96 -5.74 19.07 -1.55
C PRO A 96 -5.83 19.27 -0.02
N VAL A 97 -6.13 18.21 0.72
CA VAL A 97 -6.21 18.26 2.19
C VAL A 97 -4.84 18.50 2.80
N ASN A 98 -3.81 17.79 2.36
CA ASN A 98 -2.44 17.99 2.83
C ASN A 98 -1.93 19.39 2.52
N ARG A 99 -2.17 19.88 1.30
CA ARG A 99 -1.79 21.24 0.88
C ARG A 99 -2.49 22.33 1.66
N ALA A 100 -3.69 22.07 2.16
CA ALA A 100 -4.42 22.98 3.03
C ALA A 100 -3.99 22.90 4.52
N GLY A 101 -2.97 22.08 4.85
CA GLY A 101 -2.51 21.88 6.23
C GLY A 101 -3.39 20.92 7.05
N GLY A 102 -4.25 20.15 6.40
CA GLY A 102 -5.09 19.14 7.06
C GLY A 102 -4.30 17.88 7.46
N PRO A 103 -4.92 17.00 8.27
CA PRO A 103 -4.25 15.85 8.90
C PRO A 103 -3.96 14.69 7.93
N LEU A 104 -4.40 14.74 6.69
CA LEU A 104 -4.23 13.64 5.74
C LEU A 104 -2.90 13.73 4.99
N ASP A 105 -2.08 12.69 5.13
CA ASP A 105 -0.98 12.40 4.21
C ASP A 105 -1.22 11.03 3.55
N PRO A 106 -1.55 10.98 2.24
CA PRO A 106 -1.80 9.74 1.53
C PRO A 106 -0.58 8.80 1.49
N ARG A 107 0.63 9.35 1.46
CA ARG A 107 1.88 8.58 1.51
C ARG A 107 2.04 7.88 2.85
N GLU A 108 1.82 8.62 3.95
CA GLU A 108 1.95 8.09 5.31
C GLU A 108 1.01 6.92 5.56
N ILE A 109 -0.23 6.98 5.08
CA ILE A 109 -1.17 5.86 5.18
C ILE A 109 -0.59 4.61 4.53
N ILE A 110 -0.08 4.70 3.31
CA ILE A 110 0.48 3.53 2.61
C ILE A 110 1.75 3.02 3.28
N LEU A 111 2.61 3.91 3.77
CA LEU A 111 3.84 3.52 4.48
C LEU A 111 3.55 2.85 5.82
N SER A 112 2.55 3.32 6.56
CA SER A 112 2.11 2.68 7.81
C SER A 112 1.59 1.27 7.56
N LEU A 113 0.78 1.07 6.50
CA LEU A 113 0.29 -0.24 6.10
C LEU A 113 1.43 -1.15 5.61
N LYS A 114 2.38 -0.63 4.82
CA LYS A 114 3.58 -1.35 4.39
C LYS A 114 4.44 -1.78 5.57
N LYS A 115 4.69 -0.86 6.51
CA LYS A 115 5.43 -1.16 7.75
C LYS A 115 4.74 -2.26 8.53
N ARG A 116 3.42 -2.17 8.68
CA ARG A 116 2.61 -3.18 9.35
C ARG A 116 2.75 -4.55 8.71
N MET A 117 2.73 -4.61 7.37
CA MET A 117 2.95 -5.84 6.61
C MET A 117 4.32 -6.47 6.89
N MET A 118 5.37 -5.64 7.03
CA MET A 118 6.74 -6.09 7.29
C MET A 118 6.96 -6.60 8.73
N GLU A 119 6.15 -6.15 9.68
CA GLU A 119 6.19 -6.60 11.08
C GLU A 119 5.70 -8.04 11.29
N GLY A 120 5.16 -8.65 10.24
CA GLY A 120 4.86 -10.07 10.15
C GLY A 120 3.40 -10.44 10.42
N TYR A 121 3.07 -11.68 10.06
CA TYR A 121 1.71 -12.25 10.12
C TYR A 121 1.15 -12.39 11.55
N THR A 122 1.96 -12.30 12.59
CA THR A 122 1.52 -12.43 13.98
C THR A 122 0.56 -11.34 14.44
N LYS A 123 0.52 -10.23 13.70
CA LYS A 123 -0.30 -9.04 14.02
C LYS A 123 -1.47 -8.80 13.05
N THR A 124 -1.87 -9.81 12.30
CA THR A 124 -2.97 -9.68 11.31
C THR A 124 -4.32 -9.37 11.94
N GLU A 125 -4.52 -9.74 13.19
CA GLU A 125 -5.77 -9.53 13.94
C GLU A 125 -5.84 -8.16 14.65
N GLU A 126 -4.76 -7.38 14.65
CA GLU A 126 -4.78 -6.04 15.25
C GLU A 126 -5.61 -5.07 14.42
N VAL A 127 -6.34 -4.21 15.10
CA VAL A 127 -7.18 -3.17 14.51
C VAL A 127 -6.29 -2.12 13.83
N LEU A 128 -6.69 -1.68 12.64
CA LEU A 128 -5.93 -0.71 11.85
C LEU A 128 -6.12 0.72 12.33
N VAL A 129 -7.30 1.04 12.80
CA VAL A 129 -7.67 2.39 13.29
C VAL A 129 -8.03 2.28 14.77
N PRO A 130 -7.44 3.08 15.65
CA PRO A 130 -6.51 4.20 15.38
C PRO A 130 -5.02 3.81 15.36
N ASP A 131 -4.66 2.54 15.58
CA ASP A 131 -3.29 2.13 15.94
C ASP A 131 -2.28 2.28 14.79
N VAL A 132 -2.70 2.01 13.55
CA VAL A 132 -1.84 2.08 12.37
C VAL A 132 -2.12 3.35 11.56
N VAL A 133 -3.40 3.72 11.42
CA VAL A 133 -3.84 4.91 10.69
C VAL A 133 -4.79 5.72 11.55
N SER A 134 -4.55 7.02 11.67
CA SER A 134 -5.42 7.87 12.47
C SER A 134 -6.79 8.05 11.84
N LYS A 135 -7.84 8.05 12.66
CA LYS A 135 -9.22 8.30 12.25
C LYS A 135 -9.37 9.64 11.54
N GLU A 136 -8.75 10.69 12.08
CA GLU A 136 -8.80 12.04 11.54
C GLU A 136 -8.25 12.08 10.12
N SER A 137 -7.13 11.40 9.87
CA SER A 137 -6.52 11.27 8.54
C SER A 137 -7.48 10.61 7.55
N LEU A 138 -8.09 9.49 7.94
CA LEU A 138 -9.05 8.79 7.09
C LEU A 138 -10.25 9.66 6.77
N LEU A 139 -10.89 10.27 7.78
CA LEU A 139 -12.11 11.06 7.59
C LEU A 139 -11.87 12.37 6.84
N ALA A 140 -10.65 12.91 6.85
CA ALA A 140 -10.31 14.13 6.11
C ALA A 140 -10.19 13.92 4.59
N CYS A 141 -10.09 12.69 4.09
CA CYS A 141 -9.94 12.44 2.66
C CYS A 141 -11.18 12.85 1.86
N THR A 142 -11.04 13.69 0.84
CA THR A 142 -12.12 14.14 -0.05
C THR A 142 -12.42 13.18 -1.20
N THR A 143 -11.75 12.03 -1.28
CA THR A 143 -11.91 11.01 -2.34
C THR A 143 -11.72 11.54 -3.77
N CYS A 144 -10.96 12.60 -3.96
CA CYS A 144 -10.78 13.26 -5.25
C CYS A 144 -9.95 12.46 -6.28
N GLY A 145 -9.25 11.40 -5.86
CA GLY A 145 -8.47 10.54 -6.76
C GLY A 145 -7.12 11.10 -7.22
N ALA A 146 -6.76 12.34 -6.91
CA ALA A 146 -5.52 12.98 -7.37
C ALA A 146 -4.25 12.18 -6.98
N CYS A 147 -4.23 11.60 -5.79
CA CYS A 147 -3.11 10.76 -5.31
C CYS A 147 -2.94 9.48 -6.13
N VAL A 148 -4.03 8.86 -6.56
CA VAL A 148 -4.02 7.65 -7.42
C VAL A 148 -3.53 7.99 -8.81
N GLU A 149 -3.98 9.11 -9.38
CA GLU A 149 -3.62 9.54 -10.72
C GLU A 149 -2.13 9.89 -10.85
N GLN A 150 -1.55 10.50 -9.82
CA GLN A 150 -0.14 10.88 -9.79
C GLN A 150 0.80 9.74 -9.37
N CYS A 151 0.27 8.61 -8.93
CA CYS A 151 1.08 7.50 -8.47
C CYS A 151 1.75 6.75 -9.63
N PRO A 152 3.10 6.67 -9.71
CA PRO A 152 3.79 5.95 -10.78
C PRO A 152 3.55 4.43 -10.71
N SER A 153 3.34 3.88 -9.50
CA SER A 153 3.00 2.46 -9.27
C SER A 153 1.49 2.22 -9.28
N ARG A 154 0.68 3.24 -9.54
CA ARG A 154 -0.79 3.19 -9.64
C ARG A 154 -1.49 2.57 -8.43
N ILE A 155 -0.97 2.84 -7.24
CA ILE A 155 -1.52 2.35 -5.97
C ILE A 155 -2.92 2.91 -5.74
N GLU A 156 -3.87 2.06 -5.40
CA GLU A 156 -5.28 2.41 -5.19
C GLU A 156 -5.52 2.98 -3.77
N ILE A 157 -4.88 4.10 -3.45
CA ILE A 157 -4.91 4.73 -2.12
C ILE A 157 -6.35 5.07 -1.69
N VAL A 158 -7.15 5.61 -2.61
CA VAL A 158 -8.54 6.02 -2.32
C VAL A 158 -9.41 4.81 -1.98
N THR A 159 -9.28 3.72 -2.71
CA THR A 159 -10.00 2.47 -2.44
C THR A 159 -9.66 1.93 -1.05
N THR A 160 -8.37 1.92 -0.69
CA THR A 160 -7.90 1.51 0.63
C THR A 160 -8.51 2.37 1.76
N ILE A 161 -8.51 3.70 1.58
CA ILE A 161 -9.15 4.63 2.54
C ILE A 161 -10.64 4.37 2.65
N GLN A 162 -11.32 4.16 1.54
CA GLN A 162 -12.76 3.90 1.52
C GLN A 162 -13.13 2.61 2.26
N GLN A 163 -12.38 1.54 2.06
CA GLN A 163 -12.59 0.27 2.75
C GLN A 163 -12.45 0.42 4.27
N MET A 164 -11.43 1.15 4.74
CA MET A 164 -11.26 1.42 6.17
C MET A 164 -12.36 2.33 6.73
N ARG A 165 -12.81 3.34 5.97
CA ARG A 165 -13.95 4.19 6.35
C ARG A 165 -15.26 3.42 6.44
N CYS A 166 -15.46 2.45 5.54
CA CYS A 166 -16.65 1.62 5.52
C CYS A 166 -16.77 0.84 6.83
N SER A 167 -15.68 0.26 7.32
CA SER A 167 -15.63 -0.41 8.62
C SER A 167 -15.91 0.57 9.77
N LEU A 168 -15.26 1.74 9.81
CA LEU A 168 -15.51 2.74 10.84
C LEU A 168 -16.98 3.20 10.90
N ALA A 169 -17.59 3.42 9.72
CA ALA A 169 -18.95 3.93 9.65
C ALA A 169 -20.01 2.88 9.96
N LEU A 170 -19.87 1.65 9.41
CA LEU A 170 -20.90 0.62 9.48
C LEU A 170 -20.76 -0.31 10.68
N GLU A 171 -19.52 -0.59 11.13
CA GLU A 171 -19.28 -1.47 12.28
C GLU A 171 -19.18 -0.68 13.59
N GLU A 172 -18.50 0.48 13.57
CA GLU A 172 -18.25 1.25 14.79
C GLU A 172 -19.18 2.47 14.95
N GLY A 173 -20.00 2.79 13.95
CA GLY A 173 -20.89 3.96 13.96
C GLY A 173 -20.15 5.29 14.03
N GLN A 174 -18.89 5.32 13.60
CA GLN A 174 -18.04 6.49 13.70
C GLN A 174 -18.04 7.33 12.42
N PHE A 175 -18.56 8.54 12.51
CA PHE A 175 -18.64 9.50 11.40
C PHE A 175 -17.82 10.75 11.69
N ALA A 176 -17.56 11.57 10.64
CA ALA A 176 -17.09 12.92 10.83
C ALA A 176 -18.09 13.73 11.67
N GLU A 177 -17.59 14.62 12.54
CA GLU A 177 -18.43 15.36 13.51
C GLU A 177 -19.64 16.07 12.88
N GLY A 178 -19.46 16.67 11.69
CA GLY A 178 -20.55 17.35 10.99
C GLY A 178 -21.65 16.39 10.53
N VAL A 179 -21.28 15.19 10.09
CA VAL A 179 -22.24 14.14 9.66
C VAL A 179 -22.96 13.57 10.87
N ALA A 180 -22.24 13.30 11.96
CA ALA A 180 -22.83 12.78 13.20
C ALA A 180 -23.92 13.74 13.75
N LYS A 181 -23.64 15.04 13.80
CA LYS A 181 -24.64 16.06 14.20
C LYS A 181 -25.87 16.09 13.28
N THR A 182 -25.67 15.94 11.98
CA THR A 182 -26.77 15.93 11.01
C THR A 182 -27.66 14.71 11.20
N LEU A 183 -27.07 13.53 11.39
CA LEU A 183 -27.81 12.29 11.64
C LEU A 183 -28.58 12.29 12.95
N GLN A 184 -28.08 12.97 13.99
CA GLN A 184 -28.77 13.11 15.27
C GLN A 184 -29.99 14.04 15.20
N ASN A 185 -30.07 14.91 14.19
CA ASN A 185 -31.14 15.89 14.02
C ASN A 185 -32.24 15.42 13.05
N ILE A 186 -32.15 14.19 12.52
CA ILE A 186 -33.17 13.53 11.69
C ILE A 186 -33.96 12.55 12.54
#